data_3152922645498eb384a3135fcdd43acc
#
_entry.id   3152922645498eb384a3135fcdd43acc
#
_cell.length_a   1.000
_cell.length_b   1.000
_cell.length_c   1.000
_cell.angle_alpha   90.00
_cell.angle_beta   90.00
_cell.angle_gamma   90.00
#
_symmetry.space_group_name_H-M   'P 1'
#
loop_
_entity.id
_entity.type
_entity.pdbx_description
1 polymer ?
#
loop_
_entity_poly.entity_id
_entity_poly.type
_entity_poly.pdbx_seq_one_letter_code
_entity_poly.pdbx_strand_id
1 'polypeptide(L)'
;MPQIRIVSISPYPEMERIVQDVIAAHPQRGRIDNRIITATVDRLDLSELRDCDAIIARGYSARRLKAQELGVPVIDIAISGYDVIRSIQECQRRFQTRRIGFVGFYNAFNGIEQFSGMFGCDIRVYIPECAAEIRHALELAKQDGCDVIVGGYSVQQDAGLLGLPAILLRTGRETYAQSLEEAIRTVTLVQQERIRTETYKIITESVKDGLLYVDASGIIRLDNPAACLMRDAPLKDVPLETAFPCMVDSFSRAMRDCTEIQGEVRKVRGVSITFDCTPVAVNGVAAGVVISFQNVDKVQQLEGHIRKKLSNKGLTAKHHLSDIVHCSRLIDETIEDACRYAAASSNILIVGETGTGKELFAQGIHNASQRRNGPFVAINCAALPENLLESELFGYVEGAFTGTTRGGKMGLFELAHNGTLFLDEISEIPLNMQSKLLRVLQE
;
A
#
# COMPACT_ATOMS: atom_id res chain seq x y z
N MET A 1 -11.04 7.34 10.69
CA MET A 1 -10.38 6.07 11.10
C MET A 1 -11.47 5.05 11.36
N PRO A 2 -11.30 3.77 11.02
CA PRO A 2 -12.33 2.75 11.22
C PRO A 2 -12.67 2.57 12.70
N GLN A 3 -13.90 2.12 12.96
CA GLN A 3 -14.38 1.75 14.28
C GLN A 3 -13.67 0.47 14.74
N ILE A 4 -13.36 0.36 16.03
CA ILE A 4 -12.72 -0.81 16.65
C ILE A 4 -13.78 -1.56 17.45
N ARG A 5 -14.10 -2.79 17.05
CA ARG A 5 -15.10 -3.64 17.71
C ARG A 5 -14.41 -4.54 18.71
N ILE A 6 -14.69 -4.32 19.99
CA ILE A 6 -14.10 -5.08 21.09
C ILE A 6 -15.19 -5.90 21.78
N VAL A 7 -14.87 -7.13 22.11
CA VAL A 7 -15.71 -7.94 23.01
C VAL A 7 -15.02 -8.08 24.35
N SER A 8 -15.66 -7.60 25.40
CA SER A 8 -15.18 -7.71 26.78
C SER A 8 -15.91 -8.81 27.50
N ILE A 9 -15.20 -9.86 27.93
CA ILE A 9 -15.77 -10.98 28.66
C ILE A 9 -15.64 -10.70 30.15
N SER A 10 -16.78 -10.52 30.78
CA SER A 10 -16.90 -10.26 32.21
C SER A 10 -17.36 -11.54 32.95
N PRO A 11 -16.56 -12.11 33.85
CA PRO A 11 -16.99 -13.28 34.63
C PRO A 11 -17.97 -12.94 35.75
N TYR A 12 -18.22 -11.67 36.06
CA TYR A 12 -19.12 -11.21 37.13
C TYR A 12 -19.73 -9.84 36.81
N PRO A 13 -21.00 -9.54 37.24
CA PRO A 13 -21.73 -8.34 36.83
C PRO A 13 -21.08 -7.00 37.19
N GLU A 14 -20.37 -6.92 38.34
CA GLU A 14 -19.76 -5.67 38.79
C GLU A 14 -18.65 -5.18 37.84
N MET A 15 -18.05 -6.07 37.09
CA MET A 15 -17.05 -5.73 36.08
C MET A 15 -17.63 -4.94 34.92
N GLU A 16 -18.90 -5.15 34.54
CA GLU A 16 -19.57 -4.40 33.48
C GLU A 16 -19.54 -2.89 33.69
N ARG A 17 -19.78 -2.44 34.94
CA ARG A 17 -19.71 -1.03 35.28
C ARG A 17 -18.32 -0.46 35.08
N ILE A 18 -17.30 -1.22 35.48
CA ILE A 18 -15.90 -0.82 35.29
C ILE A 18 -15.57 -0.67 33.80
N VAL A 19 -16.01 -1.63 33.00
CA VAL A 19 -15.82 -1.60 31.53
C VAL A 19 -16.50 -0.38 30.92
N GLN A 20 -17.78 -0.14 31.26
CA GLN A 20 -18.55 1.00 30.76
C GLN A 20 -17.93 2.34 31.17
N ASP A 21 -17.55 2.48 32.44
CA ASP A 21 -16.93 3.70 32.96
C ASP A 21 -15.59 4.01 32.28
N VAL A 22 -14.74 2.99 32.09
CA VAL A 22 -13.43 3.16 31.44
C VAL A 22 -13.60 3.56 29.99
N ILE A 23 -14.51 2.92 29.26
CA ILE A 23 -14.77 3.26 27.87
C ILE A 23 -15.35 4.67 27.74
N ALA A 24 -16.31 5.04 28.61
CA ALA A 24 -16.90 6.38 28.61
C ALA A 24 -15.86 7.49 28.86
N ALA A 25 -14.86 7.21 29.69
CA ALA A 25 -13.77 8.14 30.01
C ALA A 25 -12.64 8.13 28.96
N HIS A 26 -12.64 7.18 28.03
CA HIS A 26 -11.54 7.01 27.07
C HIS A 26 -11.52 8.14 26.02
N PRO A 27 -10.34 8.74 25.68
CA PRO A 27 -10.24 9.81 24.69
C PRO A 27 -10.80 9.44 23.31
N GLN A 28 -10.65 8.18 22.92
CA GLN A 28 -11.11 7.64 21.62
C GLN A 28 -12.48 6.93 21.70
N ARG A 29 -13.30 7.21 22.71
CA ARG A 29 -14.60 6.53 22.93
C ARG A 29 -15.48 6.44 21.68
N GLY A 30 -15.47 7.47 20.82
CA GLY A 30 -16.28 7.49 19.60
C GLY A 30 -15.83 6.48 18.52
N ARG A 31 -14.68 5.85 18.69
CA ARG A 31 -14.14 4.80 17.79
C ARG A 31 -14.28 3.39 18.34
N ILE A 32 -14.66 3.28 19.62
CA ILE A 32 -14.73 2.00 20.31
C ILE A 32 -16.19 1.56 20.31
N ASP A 33 -16.45 0.44 19.64
CA ASP A 33 -17.70 -0.31 19.76
C ASP A 33 -17.42 -1.51 20.65
N ASN A 34 -17.91 -1.46 21.89
CA ASN A 34 -17.65 -2.50 22.86
C ASN A 34 -18.92 -3.25 23.23
N ARG A 35 -18.89 -4.55 23.03
CA ARG A 35 -19.91 -5.47 23.50
C ARG A 35 -19.42 -6.20 24.74
N ILE A 36 -20.22 -6.19 25.81
CA ILE A 36 -19.91 -6.88 27.05
C ILE A 36 -20.71 -8.19 27.11
N ILE A 37 -20.00 -9.28 27.34
CA ILE A 37 -20.61 -10.61 27.53
C ILE A 37 -20.32 -11.06 28.95
N THR A 38 -21.38 -11.17 29.76
CA THR A 38 -21.25 -11.65 31.15
C THR A 38 -21.45 -13.16 31.17
N ALA A 39 -20.36 -13.87 31.02
CA ALA A 39 -20.34 -15.32 31.04
C ALA A 39 -18.97 -15.87 31.48
N THR A 40 -18.97 -17.07 32.05
CA THR A 40 -17.75 -17.88 32.14
C THR A 40 -17.49 -18.53 30.77
N VAL A 41 -16.22 -18.77 30.44
CA VAL A 41 -15.83 -19.32 29.12
C VAL A 41 -16.51 -20.66 28.78
N ASP A 42 -16.91 -21.44 29.78
CA ASP A 42 -17.59 -22.73 29.60
C ASP A 42 -19.05 -22.58 29.14
N ARG A 43 -19.63 -21.39 29.32
CA ARG A 43 -21.00 -21.05 28.91
C ARG A 43 -21.05 -20.05 27.76
N LEU A 44 -19.89 -19.70 27.19
CA LEU A 44 -19.76 -18.72 26.12
C LEU A 44 -20.05 -19.39 24.77
N ASP A 45 -20.97 -18.80 24.00
CA ASP A 45 -21.15 -19.17 22.59
C ASP A 45 -20.06 -18.47 21.74
N LEU A 46 -19.18 -19.27 21.16
CA LEU A 46 -18.08 -18.77 20.33
C LEU A 46 -18.57 -18.07 19.04
N SER A 47 -19.80 -18.33 18.62
CA SER A 47 -20.39 -17.63 17.48
C SER A 47 -20.56 -16.12 17.73
N GLU A 48 -20.72 -15.74 19.01
CA GLU A 48 -20.83 -14.35 19.43
C GLU A 48 -19.50 -13.59 19.33
N LEU A 49 -18.36 -14.29 19.13
CA LEU A 49 -17.03 -13.70 19.05
C LEU A 49 -16.57 -13.47 17.60
N ARG A 50 -17.35 -13.85 16.59
CA ARG A 50 -16.89 -13.83 15.19
C ARG A 50 -16.76 -12.44 14.59
N ASP A 51 -17.53 -11.46 15.09
CA ASP A 51 -17.57 -10.11 14.53
C ASP A 51 -16.88 -9.07 15.42
N CYS A 52 -15.68 -9.37 15.91
CA CYS A 52 -14.89 -8.44 16.68
C CYS A 52 -13.46 -8.32 16.14
N ASP A 53 -12.81 -7.22 16.47
CA ASP A 53 -11.43 -6.94 16.12
C ASP A 53 -10.45 -7.33 17.24
N ALA A 54 -10.95 -7.41 18.49
CA ALA A 54 -10.21 -7.94 19.65
C ALA A 54 -11.15 -8.44 20.74
N ILE A 55 -10.65 -9.34 21.58
CA ILE A 55 -11.34 -9.85 22.75
C ILE A 55 -10.52 -9.47 23.97
N ILE A 56 -11.17 -8.90 25.00
CA ILE A 56 -10.57 -8.64 26.30
C ILE A 56 -11.20 -9.64 27.29
N ALA A 57 -10.36 -10.48 27.88
CA ALA A 57 -10.80 -11.50 28.83
C ALA A 57 -9.80 -11.61 29.97
N ARG A 58 -10.15 -12.35 31.05
CA ARG A 58 -9.28 -12.48 32.22
C ARG A 58 -8.97 -13.94 32.53
N GLY A 59 -7.71 -14.19 32.89
CA GLY A 59 -7.25 -15.45 33.49
C GLY A 59 -7.60 -16.69 32.68
N TYR A 60 -8.35 -17.63 33.26
CA TYR A 60 -8.70 -18.88 32.58
C TYR A 60 -9.46 -18.67 31.27
N SER A 61 -10.39 -17.70 31.22
CA SER A 61 -11.14 -17.36 30.01
C SER A 61 -10.20 -16.87 28.90
N ALA A 62 -9.28 -15.99 29.21
CA ALA A 62 -8.30 -15.49 28.24
C ALA A 62 -7.41 -16.62 27.69
N ARG A 63 -6.89 -17.48 28.58
CA ARG A 63 -6.04 -18.61 28.21
C ARG A 63 -6.75 -19.58 27.28
N ARG A 64 -7.99 -19.94 27.60
CA ARG A 64 -8.79 -20.87 26.80
C ARG A 64 -9.14 -20.32 25.42
N LEU A 65 -9.46 -19.02 25.34
CA LEU A 65 -9.74 -18.37 24.06
C LEU A 65 -8.49 -18.24 23.18
N LYS A 66 -7.32 -17.95 23.78
CA LYS A 66 -6.05 -17.95 23.04
C LYS A 66 -5.73 -19.30 22.40
N ALA A 67 -6.07 -20.40 23.10
CA ALA A 67 -5.85 -21.76 22.59
C ALA A 67 -6.77 -22.17 21.44
N GLN A 68 -7.82 -21.39 21.15
CA GLN A 68 -8.80 -21.71 20.09
C GLN A 68 -8.51 -21.06 18.73
N GLU A 69 -7.40 -20.35 18.59
CA GLU A 69 -6.96 -19.74 17.32
C GLU A 69 -8.10 -18.99 16.58
N LEU A 70 -8.83 -18.15 17.29
CA LEU A 70 -10.04 -17.45 16.78
C LEU A 70 -9.75 -16.46 15.64
N GLY A 71 -8.47 -16.26 15.25
CA GLY A 71 -8.06 -15.30 14.21
C GLY A 71 -8.15 -13.83 14.64
N VAL A 72 -8.51 -13.56 15.91
CA VAL A 72 -8.54 -12.23 16.52
C VAL A 72 -7.67 -12.20 17.78
N PRO A 73 -6.99 -11.08 18.09
CA PRO A 73 -6.18 -10.98 19.30
C PRO A 73 -7.03 -11.08 20.55
N VAL A 74 -6.58 -11.90 21.50
CA VAL A 74 -7.15 -12.03 22.84
C VAL A 74 -6.22 -11.38 23.83
N ILE A 75 -6.66 -10.28 24.43
CA ILE A 75 -5.93 -9.51 25.44
C ILE A 75 -6.32 -10.02 26.81
N ASP A 76 -5.32 -10.43 27.60
CA ASP A 76 -5.53 -10.89 28.97
C ASP A 76 -5.48 -9.70 29.92
N ILE A 77 -6.48 -9.59 30.78
CA ILE A 77 -6.48 -8.59 31.85
C ILE A 77 -5.51 -9.06 32.93
N ALA A 78 -4.33 -8.47 32.96
CA ALA A 78 -3.30 -8.78 33.95
C ALA A 78 -3.81 -8.43 35.36
N ILE A 79 -3.30 -9.12 36.38
CA ILE A 79 -3.54 -8.77 37.76
C ILE A 79 -2.54 -7.69 38.17
N SER A 80 -3.02 -6.53 38.59
CA SER A 80 -2.16 -5.44 39.03
C SER A 80 -1.80 -5.59 40.51
N GLY A 81 -0.63 -5.02 40.91
CA GLY A 81 -0.28 -4.94 42.31
C GLY A 81 -1.34 -4.21 43.16
N TYR A 82 -2.05 -3.23 42.57
CA TYR A 82 -3.16 -2.54 43.25
C TYR A 82 -4.35 -3.48 43.52
N ASP A 83 -4.67 -4.40 42.61
CA ASP A 83 -5.76 -5.38 42.82
C ASP A 83 -5.40 -6.33 43.95
N VAL A 84 -4.14 -6.75 44.02
CA VAL A 84 -3.61 -7.60 45.09
C VAL A 84 -3.65 -6.87 46.46
N ILE A 85 -3.11 -5.66 46.51
CA ILE A 85 -3.08 -4.85 47.75
C ILE A 85 -4.51 -4.65 48.27
N ARG A 86 -5.44 -4.27 47.40
CA ARG A 86 -6.85 -4.11 47.77
C ARG A 86 -7.45 -5.39 48.34
N SER A 87 -7.15 -6.54 47.72
CA SER A 87 -7.65 -7.81 48.20
C SER A 87 -7.06 -8.20 49.55
N ILE A 88 -5.75 -7.95 49.78
CA ILE A 88 -5.10 -8.22 51.11
C ILE A 88 -5.74 -7.32 52.18
N GLN A 89 -5.92 -6.03 51.89
CA GLN A 89 -6.56 -5.11 52.83
C GLN A 89 -8.00 -5.53 53.19
N GLU A 90 -8.76 -6.01 52.16
CA GLU A 90 -10.11 -6.50 52.37
C GLU A 90 -10.11 -7.77 53.22
N CYS A 91 -9.16 -8.70 52.99
CA CYS A 91 -8.98 -9.89 53.86
C CYS A 91 -8.72 -9.53 55.29
N GLN A 92 -7.78 -8.62 55.54
CA GLN A 92 -7.44 -8.19 56.90
C GLN A 92 -8.62 -7.51 57.61
N ARG A 93 -9.35 -6.64 56.89
CA ARG A 93 -10.50 -5.92 57.46
C ARG A 93 -11.68 -6.81 57.81
N ARG A 94 -11.96 -7.86 56.99
CA ARG A 94 -13.12 -8.73 57.16
C ARG A 94 -12.89 -9.93 58.04
N PHE A 95 -11.67 -10.53 58.04
CA PHE A 95 -11.40 -11.83 58.61
C PHE A 95 -10.29 -11.81 59.65
N GLN A 96 -9.60 -10.72 59.91
CA GLN A 96 -8.45 -10.62 60.84
C GLN A 96 -7.39 -11.73 60.55
N THR A 97 -7.09 -11.95 59.28
CA THR A 97 -6.34 -13.08 58.77
C THR A 97 -4.87 -13.02 59.11
N ARG A 98 -4.29 -14.18 59.45
CA ARG A 98 -2.84 -14.39 59.56
C ARG A 98 -2.24 -15.00 58.33
N ARG A 99 -3.03 -15.84 57.60
CA ARG A 99 -2.57 -16.51 56.37
C ARG A 99 -3.62 -16.39 55.25
N ILE A 100 -3.17 -15.92 54.11
CA ILE A 100 -4.00 -15.67 52.91
C ILE A 100 -3.51 -16.64 51.80
N GLY A 101 -4.43 -17.43 51.26
CA GLY A 101 -4.16 -18.28 50.08
C GLY A 101 -4.60 -17.57 48.78
N PHE A 102 -3.69 -17.29 47.87
CA PHE A 102 -4.01 -16.82 46.52
C PHE A 102 -4.10 -18.03 45.57
N VAL A 103 -5.25 -18.22 44.96
CA VAL A 103 -5.49 -19.34 44.02
C VAL A 103 -5.79 -18.76 42.66
N GLY A 104 -5.00 -19.12 41.64
CA GLY A 104 -5.21 -18.67 40.28
C GLY A 104 -4.25 -19.28 39.27
N PHE A 105 -4.57 -19.15 38.00
CA PHE A 105 -3.85 -19.79 36.92
C PHE A 105 -2.57 -19.06 36.57
N TYR A 106 -1.54 -19.82 36.22
CA TYR A 106 -0.27 -19.47 35.61
C TYR A 106 0.18 -18.01 35.78
N ASN A 107 1.33 -17.80 36.43
CA ASN A 107 2.01 -16.50 36.63
C ASN A 107 1.15 -15.30 37.12
N ALA A 108 -0.15 -15.50 37.37
CA ALA A 108 -1.05 -14.45 37.85
C ALA A 108 -0.58 -13.79 39.13
N PHE A 109 0.19 -14.52 39.93
CA PHE A 109 0.61 -14.13 41.27
C PHE A 109 2.12 -14.18 41.50
N ASN A 110 2.93 -14.08 40.45
CA ASN A 110 4.39 -14.12 40.60
C ASN A 110 4.89 -13.03 41.54
N GLY A 111 5.63 -13.44 42.57
CA GLY A 111 6.24 -12.53 43.53
C GLY A 111 5.30 -11.92 44.57
N ILE A 112 4.03 -12.32 44.60
CA ILE A 112 3.04 -11.82 45.61
C ILE A 112 3.45 -12.21 47.04
N GLU A 113 4.10 -13.33 47.22
CA GLU A 113 4.60 -13.81 48.53
C GLU A 113 5.53 -12.79 49.20
N GLN A 114 6.24 -11.96 48.42
CA GLN A 114 7.09 -10.90 48.93
C GLN A 114 6.31 -9.82 49.71
N PHE A 115 5.01 -9.69 49.50
CA PHE A 115 4.15 -8.78 50.26
C PHE A 115 3.87 -9.27 51.69
N SER A 116 4.16 -10.53 52.02
CA SER A 116 3.93 -11.06 53.37
C SER A 116 4.53 -10.18 54.48
N GLY A 117 5.80 -9.77 54.29
CA GLY A 117 6.48 -8.88 55.24
C GLY A 117 5.89 -7.46 55.36
N MET A 118 5.29 -6.94 54.28
CA MET A 118 4.72 -5.59 54.25
C MET A 118 3.36 -5.51 54.97
N PHE A 119 2.57 -6.57 54.91
CA PHE A 119 1.20 -6.60 55.44
C PHE A 119 1.07 -7.40 56.75
N GLY A 120 2.16 -7.97 57.23
CA GLY A 120 2.16 -8.74 58.49
C GLY A 120 1.28 -9.99 58.45
N CYS A 121 1.07 -10.56 57.27
CA CYS A 121 0.35 -11.81 57.04
C CYS A 121 1.18 -12.77 56.17
N ASP A 122 1.02 -14.09 56.35
CA ASP A 122 1.62 -15.10 55.51
C ASP A 122 0.82 -15.27 54.23
N ILE A 123 1.45 -15.10 53.07
CA ILE A 123 0.82 -15.23 51.77
C ILE A 123 1.33 -16.48 51.08
N ARG A 124 0.39 -17.33 50.68
CA ARG A 124 0.65 -18.57 49.96
C ARG A 124 0.01 -18.51 48.57
N VAL A 125 0.68 -19.07 47.58
CA VAL A 125 0.20 -19.07 46.20
C VAL A 125 -0.02 -20.50 45.72
N TYR A 126 -1.19 -20.75 45.13
CA TYR A 126 -1.57 -22.05 44.58
C TYR A 126 -1.94 -21.85 43.10
N ILE A 127 -1.25 -22.58 42.23
CA ILE A 127 -1.37 -22.40 40.77
C ILE A 127 -1.91 -23.67 40.15
N PRO A 128 -3.24 -23.83 40.00
CA PRO A 128 -3.82 -24.96 39.26
C PRO A 128 -3.53 -24.77 37.74
N GLU A 129 -3.27 -25.91 37.06
CA GLU A 129 -3.04 -25.90 35.61
C GLU A 129 -4.34 -25.78 34.82
N CYS A 130 -5.43 -26.33 35.34
CA CYS A 130 -6.74 -26.30 34.71
C CYS A 130 -7.87 -26.08 35.75
N ALA A 131 -9.08 -25.83 35.25
CA ALA A 131 -10.24 -25.58 36.11
C ALA A 131 -10.57 -26.79 37.03
N ALA A 132 -10.31 -28.02 36.59
CA ALA A 132 -10.56 -29.21 37.38
C ALA A 132 -9.67 -29.32 38.63
N GLU A 133 -8.50 -28.70 38.63
CA GLU A 133 -7.54 -28.67 39.72
C GLU A 133 -7.79 -27.58 40.77
N ILE A 134 -8.72 -26.63 40.51
CA ILE A 134 -9.05 -25.56 41.47
C ILE A 134 -9.41 -26.17 42.83
N ARG A 135 -10.23 -27.23 42.84
CA ARG A 135 -10.66 -27.89 44.05
C ARG A 135 -9.52 -28.46 44.83
N HIS A 136 -8.57 -29.12 44.17
CA HIS A 136 -7.37 -29.66 44.80
C HIS A 136 -6.47 -28.54 45.38
N ALA A 137 -6.29 -27.45 44.65
CA ALA A 137 -5.55 -26.28 45.14
C ALA A 137 -6.20 -25.66 46.39
N LEU A 138 -7.53 -25.62 46.45
CA LEU A 138 -8.27 -25.16 47.62
C LEU A 138 -8.14 -26.12 48.83
N GLU A 139 -8.13 -27.41 48.60
CA GLU A 139 -7.90 -28.41 49.64
C GLU A 139 -6.49 -28.31 50.24
N LEU A 140 -5.48 -28.08 49.39
CA LEU A 140 -4.10 -27.81 49.84
C LEU A 140 -4.05 -26.51 50.67
N ALA A 141 -4.67 -25.45 50.21
CA ALA A 141 -4.74 -24.17 50.95
C ALA A 141 -5.40 -24.33 52.32
N LYS A 142 -6.43 -25.20 52.42
CA LYS A 142 -7.08 -25.55 53.68
C LYS A 142 -6.17 -26.33 54.61
N GLN A 143 -5.42 -27.32 54.08
CA GLN A 143 -4.45 -28.10 54.81
C GLN A 143 -3.30 -27.25 55.35
N ASP A 144 -2.86 -26.26 54.57
CA ASP A 144 -1.82 -25.30 54.93
C ASP A 144 -2.32 -24.27 55.96
N GLY A 145 -3.62 -24.30 56.33
CA GLY A 145 -4.22 -23.44 57.34
C GLY A 145 -4.42 -22.01 56.87
N CYS A 146 -4.76 -21.82 55.59
CA CYS A 146 -5.16 -20.49 55.07
C CYS A 146 -6.51 -20.10 55.67
N ASP A 147 -6.57 -18.88 56.25
CA ASP A 147 -7.79 -18.33 56.91
C ASP A 147 -8.81 -17.88 55.85
N VAL A 148 -8.30 -17.38 54.71
CA VAL A 148 -9.11 -16.85 53.61
C VAL A 148 -8.43 -17.12 52.29
N ILE A 149 -9.24 -17.33 51.25
CA ILE A 149 -8.79 -17.55 49.88
C ILE A 149 -9.07 -16.28 49.06
N VAL A 150 -8.13 -15.86 48.22
CA VAL A 150 -8.29 -14.81 47.21
C VAL A 150 -8.12 -15.44 45.83
N GLY A 151 -9.09 -15.25 44.95
CA GLY A 151 -9.03 -15.81 43.60
C GLY A 151 -10.08 -15.25 42.66
N GLY A 152 -10.13 -15.79 41.44
CA GLY A 152 -11.13 -15.49 40.45
C GLY A 152 -12.53 -16.00 40.82
N TYR A 153 -13.51 -15.72 39.95
CA TYR A 153 -14.92 -16.08 40.21
C TYR A 153 -15.13 -17.57 40.46
N SER A 154 -14.55 -18.45 39.65
CA SER A 154 -14.66 -19.91 39.85
C SER A 154 -14.01 -20.36 41.18
N VAL A 155 -12.86 -19.80 41.53
CA VAL A 155 -12.20 -20.08 42.81
C VAL A 155 -13.07 -19.68 43.98
N GLN A 156 -13.72 -18.54 43.93
CA GLN A 156 -14.63 -18.09 45.00
C GLN A 156 -15.84 -19.02 45.16
N GLN A 157 -16.41 -19.50 44.05
CA GLN A 157 -17.54 -20.44 44.09
C GLN A 157 -17.13 -21.77 44.72
N ASP A 158 -16.02 -22.35 44.25
CA ASP A 158 -15.54 -23.65 44.77
C ASP A 158 -15.07 -23.56 46.21
N ALA A 159 -14.45 -22.48 46.64
CA ALA A 159 -14.08 -22.22 48.04
C ALA A 159 -15.32 -22.18 48.93
N GLY A 160 -16.44 -21.56 48.47
CA GLY A 160 -17.72 -21.55 49.17
C GLY A 160 -18.29 -22.95 49.38
N LEU A 161 -18.15 -23.86 48.41
CA LEU A 161 -18.59 -25.25 48.50
C LEU A 161 -17.76 -26.05 49.56
N LEU A 162 -16.51 -25.66 49.74
CA LEU A 162 -15.59 -26.30 50.75
C LEU A 162 -15.66 -25.65 52.13
N GLY A 163 -16.55 -24.64 52.31
CA GLY A 163 -16.72 -23.88 53.53
C GLY A 163 -15.52 -22.98 53.89
N LEU A 164 -14.71 -22.61 52.89
CA LEU A 164 -13.60 -21.68 53.04
C LEU A 164 -14.03 -20.25 52.79
N PRO A 165 -13.72 -19.29 53.68
CA PRO A 165 -13.93 -17.88 53.40
C PRO A 165 -13.14 -17.50 52.14
N ALA A 166 -13.80 -16.78 51.23
CA ALA A 166 -13.15 -16.36 49.98
C ALA A 166 -13.52 -14.93 49.56
N ILE A 167 -12.53 -14.24 49.03
CA ILE A 167 -12.67 -12.90 48.45
C ILE A 167 -12.40 -12.99 46.97
N LEU A 168 -13.31 -12.38 46.18
CA LEU A 168 -13.14 -12.25 44.76
C LEU A 168 -12.03 -11.25 44.46
N LEU A 169 -11.02 -11.66 43.74
CA LEU A 169 -10.00 -10.78 43.20
C LEU A 169 -10.61 -9.94 42.06
N ARG A 170 -10.99 -8.73 42.37
CA ARG A 170 -11.67 -7.81 41.44
C ARG A 170 -10.66 -7.11 40.51
N THR A 171 -11.05 -6.90 39.27
CA THR A 171 -10.31 -6.07 38.32
C THR A 171 -10.51 -4.59 38.66
N GLY A 172 -9.43 -3.84 38.80
CA GLY A 172 -9.52 -2.39 38.97
C GLY A 172 -9.76 -1.66 37.64
N ARG A 173 -10.19 -0.39 37.73
CA ARG A 173 -10.36 0.50 36.55
C ARG A 173 -9.07 0.64 35.80
N GLU A 174 -7.96 0.83 36.50
CA GLU A 174 -6.62 1.03 35.94
C GLU A 174 -6.17 -0.18 35.13
N THR A 175 -6.42 -1.36 35.66
CA THR A 175 -6.05 -2.63 35.02
C THR A 175 -6.84 -2.87 33.74
N TYR A 176 -8.15 -2.61 33.78
CA TYR A 176 -8.97 -2.72 32.57
C TYR A 176 -8.60 -1.66 31.53
N ALA A 177 -8.30 -0.41 31.97
CA ALA A 177 -7.89 0.66 31.07
C ALA A 177 -6.59 0.29 30.32
N GLN A 178 -5.61 -0.31 31.00
CA GLN A 178 -4.38 -0.78 30.35
C GLN A 178 -4.67 -1.87 29.32
N SER A 179 -5.53 -2.82 29.63
CA SER A 179 -5.92 -3.89 28.68
C SER A 179 -6.69 -3.33 27.47
N LEU A 180 -7.52 -2.29 27.69
CA LEU A 180 -8.21 -1.59 26.60
C LEU A 180 -7.23 -0.87 25.68
N GLU A 181 -6.26 -0.16 26.23
CA GLU A 181 -5.19 0.50 25.45
C GLU A 181 -4.36 -0.51 24.64
N GLU A 182 -4.02 -1.64 25.25
CA GLU A 182 -3.33 -2.73 24.57
C GLU A 182 -4.16 -3.32 23.41
N ALA A 183 -5.46 -3.52 23.63
CA ALA A 183 -6.38 -3.98 22.60
C ALA A 183 -6.44 -3.01 21.42
N ILE A 184 -6.63 -1.71 21.70
CA ILE A 184 -6.67 -0.65 20.67
C ILE A 184 -5.38 -0.62 19.87
N ARG A 185 -4.24 -0.66 20.56
CA ARG A 185 -2.91 -0.64 19.91
C ARG A 185 -2.72 -1.87 19.02
N THR A 186 -3.05 -3.06 19.53
CA THR A 186 -2.90 -4.32 18.78
C THR A 186 -3.79 -4.33 17.53
N VAL A 187 -5.07 -3.95 17.66
CA VAL A 187 -6.00 -3.86 16.53
C VAL A 187 -5.51 -2.84 15.49
N THR A 188 -5.03 -1.68 15.97
CA THR A 188 -4.51 -0.65 15.06
C THR A 188 -3.32 -1.14 14.25
N LEU A 189 -2.38 -1.85 14.88
CA LEU A 189 -1.23 -2.45 14.19
C LEU A 189 -1.67 -3.51 13.17
N VAL A 190 -2.57 -4.40 13.55
CA VAL A 190 -3.09 -5.44 12.64
C VAL A 190 -3.83 -4.81 11.45
N GLN A 191 -4.64 -3.78 11.68
CA GLN A 191 -5.34 -3.06 10.61
C GLN A 191 -4.36 -2.34 9.68
N GLN A 192 -3.33 -1.69 10.21
CA GLN A 192 -2.29 -1.03 9.40
C GLN A 192 -1.55 -2.03 8.51
N GLU A 193 -1.16 -3.18 9.04
CA GLU A 193 -0.50 -4.23 8.26
C GLU A 193 -1.42 -4.81 7.18
N ARG A 194 -2.71 -5.01 7.48
CA ARG A 194 -3.70 -5.44 6.47
C ARG A 194 -3.86 -4.40 5.36
N ILE A 195 -4.04 -3.13 5.70
CA ILE A 195 -4.14 -2.04 4.72
C ILE A 195 -2.88 -2.00 3.85
N ARG A 196 -1.70 -2.10 4.46
CA ARG A 196 -0.43 -2.10 3.76
C ARG A 196 -0.33 -3.27 2.77
N THR A 197 -0.67 -4.46 3.20
CA THR A 197 -0.65 -5.68 2.37
C THR A 197 -1.62 -5.58 1.20
N GLU A 198 -2.86 -5.16 1.45
CA GLU A 198 -3.87 -4.97 0.40
C GLU A 198 -3.47 -3.85 -0.58
N THR A 199 -2.89 -2.77 -0.07
CA THR A 199 -2.39 -1.67 -0.92
C THR A 199 -1.30 -2.17 -1.86
N TYR A 200 -0.31 -2.93 -1.36
CA TYR A 200 0.73 -3.50 -2.21
C TYR A 200 0.15 -4.46 -3.25
N LYS A 201 -0.82 -5.28 -2.86
CA LYS A 201 -1.49 -6.20 -3.79
C LYS A 201 -2.19 -5.43 -4.91
N ILE A 202 -2.99 -4.41 -4.58
CA ILE A 202 -3.70 -3.59 -5.58
C ILE A 202 -2.71 -2.88 -6.49
N ILE A 203 -1.62 -2.32 -5.95
CA ILE A 203 -0.59 -1.65 -6.75
C ILE A 203 0.02 -2.65 -7.74
N THR A 204 0.46 -3.82 -7.29
CA THR A 204 1.07 -4.83 -8.15
C THR A 204 0.10 -5.38 -9.21
N GLU A 205 -1.17 -5.57 -8.86
CA GLU A 205 -2.22 -6.02 -9.80
C GLU A 205 -2.60 -4.95 -10.82
N SER A 206 -2.48 -3.66 -10.50
CA SER A 206 -2.80 -2.55 -11.40
C SER A 206 -1.71 -2.28 -12.45
N VAL A 207 -0.49 -2.76 -12.23
CA VAL A 207 0.63 -2.62 -13.16
C VAL A 207 0.36 -3.47 -14.40
N LYS A 208 0.44 -2.83 -15.59
CA LYS A 208 0.21 -3.51 -16.90
C LYS A 208 1.40 -4.33 -17.37
N ASP A 209 2.56 -4.07 -16.80
CA ASP A 209 3.79 -4.79 -17.08
C ASP A 209 3.86 -6.06 -16.24
N GLY A 210 4.48 -7.10 -16.75
CA GLY A 210 4.73 -8.29 -15.95
C GLY A 210 5.68 -7.96 -14.80
N LEU A 211 5.31 -8.33 -13.58
CA LEU A 211 6.10 -8.10 -12.38
C LEU A 211 6.29 -9.40 -11.62
N LEU A 212 7.54 -9.69 -11.29
CA LEU A 212 7.93 -10.85 -10.48
C LEU A 212 8.82 -10.39 -9.33
N TYR A 213 8.70 -11.02 -8.17
CA TYR A 213 9.74 -11.00 -7.15
C TYR A 213 10.28 -12.43 -7.00
N VAL A 214 11.58 -12.56 -7.17
CA VAL A 214 12.31 -13.84 -7.07
C VAL A 214 13.22 -13.77 -5.85
N ASP A 215 13.12 -14.75 -4.97
CA ASP A 215 13.95 -14.82 -3.76
C ASP A 215 15.39 -15.27 -4.06
N ALA A 216 16.25 -15.24 -3.04
CA ALA A 216 17.65 -15.64 -3.17
C ALA A 216 17.84 -17.10 -3.62
N SER A 217 16.83 -17.95 -3.47
CA SER A 217 16.84 -19.35 -3.92
C SER A 217 16.42 -19.51 -5.39
N GLY A 218 16.08 -18.40 -6.07
CA GLY A 218 15.60 -18.42 -7.46
C GLY A 218 14.12 -18.82 -7.59
N ILE A 219 13.34 -18.76 -6.49
CA ILE A 219 11.91 -19.11 -6.50
C ILE A 219 11.09 -17.82 -6.59
N ILE A 220 10.11 -17.81 -7.49
CA ILE A 220 9.17 -16.68 -7.64
C ILE A 220 8.23 -16.66 -6.45
N ARG A 221 8.29 -15.60 -5.64
CA ARG A 221 7.44 -15.42 -4.45
C ARG A 221 6.27 -14.47 -4.68
N LEU A 222 6.39 -13.61 -5.69
CA LEU A 222 5.32 -12.71 -6.11
C LEU A 222 5.25 -12.67 -7.63
N ASP A 223 4.04 -12.70 -8.13
CA ASP A 223 3.69 -12.51 -9.52
C ASP A 223 2.45 -11.60 -9.61
N ASN A 224 2.30 -10.90 -10.73
CA ASN A 224 1.09 -10.14 -11.01
C ASN A 224 0.32 -10.76 -12.20
N PRO A 225 -0.95 -10.37 -12.41
CA PRO A 225 -1.76 -10.91 -13.51
C PRO A 225 -1.11 -10.77 -14.88
N ALA A 226 -0.37 -9.67 -15.14
CA ALA A 226 0.31 -9.46 -16.40
C ALA A 226 1.46 -10.47 -16.63
N ALA A 227 2.19 -10.84 -15.60
CA ALA A 227 3.21 -11.88 -15.66
C ALA A 227 2.60 -13.27 -15.88
N CYS A 228 1.50 -13.59 -15.20
CA CYS A 228 0.78 -14.86 -15.37
C CYS A 228 0.27 -15.03 -16.80
N LEU A 229 -0.28 -13.98 -17.42
CA LEU A 229 -0.75 -14.00 -18.81
C LEU A 229 0.35 -14.36 -19.82
N MET A 230 1.61 -14.05 -19.55
CA MET A 230 2.73 -14.39 -20.43
C MET A 230 3.01 -15.90 -20.47
N ARG A 231 2.66 -16.62 -19.43
CA ARG A 231 2.87 -18.07 -19.29
C ARG A 231 1.59 -18.89 -19.28
N ASP A 232 0.41 -18.25 -19.27
CA ASP A 232 -0.92 -18.87 -19.12
C ASP A 232 -1.04 -19.75 -17.86
N ALA A 233 -0.33 -19.38 -16.79
CA ALA A 233 -0.31 -20.12 -15.52
C ALA A 233 0.12 -19.23 -14.34
N PRO A 234 -0.32 -19.52 -13.11
CA PRO A 234 0.23 -18.93 -11.90
C PRO A 234 1.73 -19.24 -11.79
N LEU A 235 2.50 -18.26 -11.36
CA LEU A 235 3.96 -18.37 -11.29
C LEU A 235 4.49 -18.44 -9.86
N LYS A 236 3.66 -18.15 -8.87
CA LYS A 236 4.02 -18.20 -7.45
C LYS A 236 4.52 -19.58 -7.06
N ASP A 237 5.62 -19.62 -6.34
CA ASP A 237 6.34 -20.80 -5.86
C ASP A 237 6.93 -21.69 -6.98
N VAL A 238 7.05 -21.14 -8.21
CA VAL A 238 7.72 -21.79 -9.35
C VAL A 238 9.16 -21.27 -9.43
N PRO A 239 10.17 -22.14 -9.71
CA PRO A 239 11.53 -21.70 -9.98
C PRO A 239 11.61 -20.81 -11.22
N LEU A 240 12.39 -19.71 -11.15
CA LEU A 240 12.61 -18.80 -12.28
C LEU A 240 13.14 -19.53 -13.52
N GLU A 241 14.05 -20.48 -13.32
CA GLU A 241 14.62 -21.32 -14.38
C GLU A 241 13.55 -22.08 -15.19
N THR A 242 12.50 -22.56 -14.49
CA THR A 242 11.38 -23.26 -15.13
C THR A 242 10.44 -22.27 -15.82
N ALA A 243 10.16 -21.14 -15.19
CA ALA A 243 9.23 -20.14 -15.71
C ALA A 243 9.85 -19.30 -16.84
N PHE A 244 11.02 -18.75 -16.63
CA PHE A 244 11.71 -17.85 -17.55
C PHE A 244 13.22 -18.16 -17.62
N PRO A 245 13.64 -19.25 -18.28
CA PRO A 245 15.06 -19.64 -18.37
C PRO A 245 15.96 -18.53 -18.91
N CYS A 246 15.43 -17.70 -19.81
CA CYS A 246 16.17 -16.60 -20.44
C CYS A 246 16.50 -15.42 -19.51
N MET A 247 15.93 -15.37 -18.31
CA MET A 247 16.16 -14.32 -17.30
C MET A 247 17.14 -14.74 -16.18
N VAL A 248 17.49 -16.04 -16.11
CA VAL A 248 18.30 -16.61 -15.00
C VAL A 248 19.68 -15.98 -14.91
N ASP A 249 20.34 -15.73 -16.06
CA ASP A 249 21.66 -15.10 -16.08
C ASP A 249 21.62 -13.68 -15.53
N SER A 250 20.66 -12.87 -15.95
CA SER A 250 20.47 -11.49 -15.50
C SER A 250 20.09 -11.45 -14.03
N PHE A 251 19.21 -12.37 -13.58
CA PHE A 251 18.89 -12.55 -12.16
C PHE A 251 20.16 -12.85 -11.33
N SER A 252 20.99 -13.80 -11.80
CA SER A 252 22.20 -14.22 -11.09
C SER A 252 23.24 -13.11 -11.00
N ARG A 253 23.37 -12.27 -12.05
CA ARG A 253 24.23 -11.08 -12.04
C ARG A 253 23.71 -10.03 -11.08
N ALA A 254 22.41 -9.70 -11.13
CA ALA A 254 21.79 -8.74 -10.23
C ALA A 254 21.93 -9.13 -8.75
N MET A 255 21.77 -10.44 -8.44
CA MET A 255 21.97 -10.99 -7.10
C MET A 255 23.42 -10.87 -6.61
N ARG A 256 24.38 -11.20 -7.47
CA ARG A 256 25.80 -11.23 -7.11
C ARG A 256 26.39 -9.84 -6.94
N ASP A 257 26.12 -8.97 -7.91
CA ASP A 257 26.75 -7.64 -8.00
C ASP A 257 25.94 -6.57 -7.26
N CYS A 258 24.72 -6.92 -6.81
CA CYS A 258 23.75 -6.00 -6.17
C CYS A 258 23.52 -4.73 -7.01
N THR A 259 23.51 -4.88 -8.35
CA THR A 259 23.33 -3.80 -9.31
C THR A 259 22.10 -4.01 -10.17
N GLU A 260 21.47 -2.91 -10.54
CA GLU A 260 20.31 -2.92 -11.43
C GLU A 260 20.76 -3.24 -12.87
N ILE A 261 19.99 -4.06 -13.57
CA ILE A 261 20.16 -4.39 -14.98
C ILE A 261 18.91 -3.90 -15.69
N GLN A 262 19.07 -3.05 -16.70
CA GLN A 262 17.98 -2.41 -17.42
C GLN A 262 17.99 -2.74 -18.92
N GLY A 263 16.80 -2.81 -19.54
CA GLY A 263 16.60 -2.83 -20.97
C GLY A 263 17.07 -4.12 -21.67
N GLU A 264 17.23 -5.22 -20.95
CA GLU A 264 17.59 -6.48 -21.63
C GLU A 264 16.42 -7.02 -22.46
N VAL A 265 16.70 -7.38 -23.71
CA VAL A 265 15.69 -7.91 -24.65
C VAL A 265 15.88 -9.40 -24.83
N ARG A 266 14.83 -10.18 -24.64
CA ARG A 266 14.80 -11.63 -24.84
C ARG A 266 13.48 -12.05 -25.49
N LYS A 267 13.48 -13.29 -26.02
CA LYS A 267 12.26 -13.90 -26.57
C LYS A 267 11.70 -14.93 -25.59
N VAL A 268 10.42 -14.76 -25.26
CA VAL A 268 9.64 -15.70 -24.44
C VAL A 268 8.47 -16.21 -25.28
N ARG A 269 8.42 -17.51 -25.59
CA ARG A 269 7.39 -18.12 -26.43
C ARG A 269 7.16 -17.38 -27.77
N GLY A 270 8.23 -16.89 -28.38
CA GLY A 270 8.14 -16.18 -29.67
C GLY A 270 7.82 -14.68 -29.57
N VAL A 271 7.47 -14.18 -28.39
CA VAL A 271 7.21 -12.77 -28.11
C VAL A 271 8.49 -12.09 -27.65
N SER A 272 8.84 -10.95 -28.23
CA SER A 272 9.98 -10.14 -27.77
C SER A 272 9.56 -9.34 -26.54
N ILE A 273 10.29 -9.53 -25.45
CA ILE A 273 10.10 -8.77 -24.20
C ILE A 273 11.36 -7.98 -23.88
N THR A 274 11.19 -6.80 -23.36
CA THR A 274 12.24 -6.08 -22.63
C THR A 274 12.01 -6.24 -21.15
N PHE A 275 13.09 -6.40 -20.36
CA PHE A 275 12.97 -6.57 -18.90
C PHE A 275 14.11 -5.91 -18.15
N ASP A 276 13.80 -5.55 -16.91
CA ASP A 276 14.73 -4.98 -15.96
C ASP A 276 14.80 -5.88 -14.71
N CYS A 277 15.98 -5.96 -14.10
CA CYS A 277 16.22 -6.69 -12.86
C CYS A 277 16.71 -5.72 -11.78
N THR A 278 15.92 -5.48 -10.74
CA THR A 278 16.26 -4.59 -9.63
C THR A 278 16.48 -5.40 -8.35
N PRO A 279 17.71 -5.46 -7.80
CA PRO A 279 17.98 -6.23 -6.58
C PRO A 279 17.31 -5.58 -5.36
N VAL A 280 16.72 -6.41 -4.50
CA VAL A 280 16.18 -6.02 -3.21
C VAL A 280 17.21 -6.34 -2.15
N ALA A 281 17.85 -5.32 -1.57
CA ALA A 281 18.85 -5.49 -0.55
C ALA A 281 18.30 -5.21 0.85
N VAL A 282 18.62 -6.09 1.80
CA VAL A 282 18.33 -5.91 3.22
C VAL A 282 19.67 -5.92 3.95
N ASN A 283 19.98 -4.86 4.67
CA ASN A 283 21.25 -4.68 5.36
C ASN A 283 22.49 -4.87 4.45
N GLY A 284 22.38 -4.45 3.17
CA GLY A 284 23.48 -4.56 2.20
C GLY A 284 23.65 -5.95 1.55
N VAL A 285 22.78 -6.90 1.87
CA VAL A 285 22.77 -8.23 1.26
C VAL A 285 21.54 -8.37 0.36
N ALA A 286 21.72 -8.85 -0.87
CA ALA A 286 20.63 -9.09 -1.79
C ALA A 286 19.72 -10.22 -1.26
N ALA A 287 18.47 -9.88 -0.94
CA ALA A 287 17.45 -10.82 -0.46
C ALA A 287 16.65 -11.44 -1.62
N GLY A 288 16.71 -10.82 -2.80
CA GLY A 288 16.01 -11.24 -4.01
C GLY A 288 16.09 -10.19 -5.09
N VAL A 289 15.38 -10.39 -6.18
CA VAL A 289 15.32 -9.48 -7.33
C VAL A 289 13.87 -9.25 -7.75
N VAL A 290 13.50 -8.00 -7.97
CA VAL A 290 12.29 -7.64 -8.69
C VAL A 290 12.61 -7.62 -10.18
N ILE A 291 11.84 -8.36 -10.96
CA ILE A 291 11.95 -8.39 -12.43
C ILE A 291 10.67 -7.77 -12.99
N SER A 292 10.81 -6.68 -13.74
CA SER A 292 9.74 -6.08 -14.51
C SER A 292 9.95 -6.31 -15.99
N PHE A 293 8.90 -6.60 -16.76
CA PHE A 293 9.03 -6.87 -18.18
C PHE A 293 7.81 -6.44 -19.00
N GLN A 294 8.07 -6.01 -20.23
CA GLN A 294 7.08 -5.50 -21.18
C GLN A 294 7.17 -6.25 -22.51
N ASN A 295 6.01 -6.37 -23.17
CA ASN A 295 5.95 -6.86 -24.54
C ASN A 295 6.32 -5.75 -25.54
N VAL A 296 7.42 -5.91 -26.26
CA VAL A 296 7.91 -4.95 -27.25
C VAL A 296 6.93 -4.79 -28.42
N ASP A 297 6.28 -5.86 -28.86
CA ASP A 297 5.32 -5.80 -29.96
C ASP A 297 4.10 -4.95 -29.60
N LYS A 298 3.70 -4.94 -28.32
CA LYS A 298 2.59 -4.12 -27.83
C LYS A 298 2.94 -2.62 -27.81
N VAL A 299 4.20 -2.30 -27.50
CA VAL A 299 4.70 -0.92 -27.57
C VAL A 299 4.69 -0.43 -29.02
N GLN A 300 5.17 -1.24 -29.97
CA GLN A 300 5.14 -0.92 -31.40
C GLN A 300 3.70 -0.78 -31.94
N GLN A 301 2.77 -1.60 -31.48
CA GLN A 301 1.35 -1.47 -31.84
C GLN A 301 0.74 -0.16 -31.30
N LEU A 302 1.09 0.26 -30.11
CA LEU A 302 0.65 1.54 -29.52
C LEU A 302 1.22 2.72 -30.30
N GLU A 303 2.49 2.69 -30.69
CA GLU A 303 3.09 3.70 -31.58
C GLU A 303 2.38 3.74 -32.94
N GLY A 304 2.09 2.58 -33.53
CA GLY A 304 1.30 2.46 -34.76
C GLY A 304 -0.12 3.02 -34.61
N HIS A 305 -0.76 2.84 -33.48
CA HIS A 305 -2.08 3.41 -33.19
C HIS A 305 -2.05 4.95 -33.03
N ILE A 306 -1.02 5.49 -32.38
CA ILE A 306 -0.81 6.93 -32.26
C ILE A 306 -0.58 7.53 -33.65
N ARG A 307 0.29 6.91 -34.44
CA ARG A 307 0.57 7.34 -35.82
C ARG A 307 -0.70 7.33 -36.69
N LYS A 308 -1.53 6.30 -36.55
CA LYS A 308 -2.82 6.20 -37.26
C LYS A 308 -3.83 7.28 -36.80
N LYS A 309 -3.86 7.62 -35.53
CA LYS A 309 -4.68 8.73 -35.00
C LYS A 309 -4.20 10.09 -35.50
N LEU A 310 -2.90 10.32 -35.58
CA LEU A 310 -2.31 11.54 -36.14
C LEU A 310 -2.60 11.63 -37.64
N SER A 311 -2.47 10.55 -38.39
CA SER A 311 -2.82 10.47 -39.81
C SER A 311 -4.30 10.78 -40.06
N ASN A 312 -5.20 10.22 -39.26
CA ASN A 312 -6.64 10.47 -39.38
C ASN A 312 -7.03 11.93 -39.06
N LYS A 313 -6.18 12.69 -38.35
CA LYS A 313 -6.32 14.12 -38.09
C LYS A 313 -5.62 14.98 -39.15
N GLY A 314 -5.01 14.39 -40.18
CA GLY A 314 -4.25 15.10 -41.19
C GLY A 314 -2.91 15.70 -40.71
N LEU A 315 -2.43 15.26 -39.55
CA LEU A 315 -1.22 15.79 -38.88
C LEU A 315 0.02 14.94 -39.18
N THR A 316 0.16 14.47 -40.43
CA THR A 316 1.33 13.67 -40.86
C THR A 316 1.90 14.24 -42.15
N ALA A 317 3.23 14.27 -42.21
CA ALA A 317 3.94 14.59 -43.46
C ALA A 317 3.82 13.40 -44.42
N LYS A 318 3.35 13.68 -45.65
CA LYS A 318 3.10 12.64 -46.67
C LYS A 318 4.29 12.49 -47.63
N HIS A 319 5.10 13.55 -47.80
CA HIS A 319 6.14 13.64 -48.78
C HIS A 319 7.53 13.46 -48.15
N HIS A 320 8.41 12.81 -48.90
CA HIS A 320 9.84 12.66 -48.55
C HIS A 320 10.69 13.54 -49.48
N LEU A 321 11.94 13.86 -49.07
CA LEU A 321 12.86 14.61 -49.95
C LEU A 321 13.12 13.88 -51.27
N SER A 322 13.02 12.54 -51.30
CA SER A 322 13.09 11.74 -52.53
C SER A 322 11.95 11.94 -53.50
N ASP A 323 10.85 12.53 -53.07
CA ASP A 323 9.67 12.74 -53.95
C ASP A 323 9.80 14.05 -54.74
N ILE A 324 10.83 14.88 -54.46
CA ILE A 324 11.08 16.14 -55.15
C ILE A 324 11.70 15.82 -56.52
N VAL A 325 10.88 16.01 -57.53
CA VAL A 325 11.32 15.85 -58.95
C VAL A 325 12.09 17.07 -59.38
N HIS A 326 13.35 16.91 -59.78
CA HIS A 326 14.25 17.97 -60.22
C HIS A 326 15.29 17.49 -61.19
N CYS A 327 15.96 18.39 -61.88
CA CYS A 327 17.10 18.12 -62.77
C CYS A 327 18.23 19.15 -62.60
N SER A 328 18.13 20.01 -61.65
CA SER A 328 19.10 21.07 -61.35
C SER A 328 20.06 20.63 -60.24
N ARG A 329 21.38 20.78 -60.48
CA ARG A 329 22.38 20.54 -59.46
C ARG A 329 22.21 21.40 -58.20
N LEU A 330 21.66 22.59 -58.35
CA LEU A 330 21.36 23.48 -57.22
C LEU A 330 20.31 22.87 -56.26
N ILE A 331 19.34 22.16 -56.80
CA ILE A 331 18.34 21.44 -56.01
C ILE A 331 18.93 20.21 -55.33
N ASP A 332 19.87 19.48 -55.98
CA ASP A 332 20.60 18.41 -55.38
C ASP A 332 21.33 18.89 -54.13
N GLU A 333 22.10 19.97 -54.24
CA GLU A 333 22.83 20.61 -53.09
C GLU A 333 21.84 21.08 -52.01
N THR A 334 20.66 21.62 -52.38
CA THR A 334 19.62 22.02 -51.41
C THR A 334 19.01 20.84 -50.67
N ILE A 335 18.81 19.68 -51.34
CA ILE A 335 18.31 18.46 -50.71
C ILE A 335 19.35 17.91 -49.74
N GLU A 336 20.65 17.94 -50.11
CA GLU A 336 21.72 17.54 -49.18
C GLU A 336 21.77 18.42 -47.95
N ASP A 337 21.61 19.73 -48.11
CA ASP A 337 21.52 20.68 -47.00
C ASP A 337 20.30 20.42 -46.13
N ALA A 338 19.14 20.18 -46.75
CA ALA A 338 17.91 19.82 -46.04
C ALA A 338 18.09 18.55 -45.18
N CYS A 339 18.78 17.52 -45.69
CA CYS A 339 19.12 16.32 -44.96
C CYS A 339 20.03 16.62 -43.75
N ARG A 340 21.02 17.50 -43.92
CA ARG A 340 21.91 17.93 -42.82
C ARG A 340 21.15 18.68 -41.72
N TYR A 341 20.27 19.63 -42.12
CA TYR A 341 19.45 20.39 -41.19
C TYR A 341 18.40 19.55 -40.50
N ALA A 342 17.84 18.52 -41.15
CA ALA A 342 16.91 17.57 -40.53
C ALA A 342 17.51 16.82 -39.32
N ALA A 343 18.82 16.62 -39.30
CA ALA A 343 19.51 15.99 -38.17
C ALA A 343 19.70 16.94 -36.96
N ALA A 344 19.59 18.25 -37.17
CA ALA A 344 19.75 19.26 -36.13
C ALA A 344 18.43 19.60 -35.45
N SER A 345 18.49 20.10 -34.21
CA SER A 345 17.30 20.57 -33.45
C SER A 345 17.01 22.06 -33.64
N SER A 346 17.58 22.68 -34.64
CA SER A 346 17.43 24.13 -34.94
C SER A 346 16.17 24.47 -35.72
N ASN A 347 15.71 25.70 -35.58
CA ASN A 347 14.66 26.24 -36.45
C ASN A 347 15.21 26.39 -37.86
N ILE A 348 14.38 26.04 -38.89
CA ILE A 348 14.76 26.06 -40.30
C ILE A 348 13.92 27.09 -41.03
N LEU A 349 14.56 27.99 -41.80
CA LEU A 349 13.89 28.91 -42.69
C LEU A 349 14.04 28.43 -44.14
N ILE A 350 12.90 28.22 -44.83
CA ILE A 350 12.85 27.82 -46.23
C ILE A 350 12.46 29.07 -47.03
N VAL A 351 13.34 29.55 -47.92
CA VAL A 351 13.13 30.72 -48.76
C VAL A 351 13.01 30.28 -50.23
N GLY A 352 12.00 30.82 -50.89
CA GLY A 352 11.76 30.54 -52.33
C GLY A 352 10.51 31.19 -52.83
N GLU A 353 10.36 31.34 -54.15
CA GLU A 353 9.17 31.91 -54.80
C GLU A 353 7.92 31.05 -54.54
N THR A 354 6.74 31.66 -54.77
CA THR A 354 5.48 30.90 -54.63
C THR A 354 5.44 29.77 -55.67
N GLY A 355 5.01 28.57 -55.24
CA GLY A 355 4.93 27.39 -56.11
C GLY A 355 6.23 26.58 -56.27
N THR A 356 7.33 26.97 -55.64
CA THR A 356 8.64 26.21 -55.72
C THR A 356 8.70 24.95 -54.90
N GLY A 357 7.63 24.56 -54.20
CA GLY A 357 7.58 23.33 -53.42
C GLY A 357 8.10 23.46 -52.01
N LYS A 358 8.07 24.64 -51.37
CA LYS A 358 8.50 24.87 -49.99
C LYS A 358 7.88 23.87 -48.99
N GLU A 359 6.58 23.58 -49.18
CA GLU A 359 5.89 22.59 -48.32
C GLU A 359 6.43 21.15 -48.49
N LEU A 360 6.80 20.77 -49.72
CA LEU A 360 7.44 19.45 -49.96
C LEU A 360 8.77 19.31 -49.23
N PHE A 361 9.57 20.40 -49.23
CA PHE A 361 10.81 20.44 -48.44
C PHE A 361 10.53 20.35 -46.96
N ALA A 362 9.54 21.09 -46.42
CA ALA A 362 9.19 21.08 -45.02
C ALA A 362 8.75 19.67 -44.56
N GLN A 363 7.88 19.02 -45.34
CA GLN A 363 7.46 17.62 -45.07
C GLN A 363 8.62 16.64 -45.18
N GLY A 364 9.47 16.81 -46.21
CA GLY A 364 10.66 15.97 -46.43
C GLY A 364 11.68 16.10 -45.30
N ILE A 365 11.96 17.30 -44.81
CA ILE A 365 12.82 17.57 -43.63
C ILE A 365 12.24 16.92 -42.39
N HIS A 366 10.94 17.04 -42.13
CA HIS A 366 10.30 16.37 -41.00
C HIS A 366 10.48 14.87 -41.08
N ASN A 367 10.22 14.23 -42.22
CA ASN A 367 10.34 12.79 -42.41
C ASN A 367 11.81 12.30 -42.33
N ALA A 368 12.79 13.16 -42.60
CA ALA A 368 14.22 12.88 -42.46
C ALA A 368 14.75 13.14 -41.03
N SER A 369 13.96 13.83 -40.17
CA SER A 369 14.37 14.24 -38.83
C SER A 369 14.17 13.15 -37.76
N GLN A 370 14.76 13.39 -36.57
CA GLN A 370 14.49 12.58 -35.37
C GLN A 370 13.02 12.68 -34.91
N ARG A 371 12.28 13.71 -35.35
CA ARG A 371 10.86 13.95 -35.01
C ARG A 371 9.87 13.31 -36.01
N ARG A 372 10.33 12.51 -36.93
CA ARG A 372 9.55 11.85 -38.02
C ARG A 372 8.31 11.07 -37.54
N ASN A 373 8.32 10.62 -36.27
CA ASN A 373 7.22 9.88 -35.66
C ASN A 373 6.23 10.81 -34.93
N GLY A 374 6.55 12.09 -34.77
CA GLY A 374 5.71 13.11 -34.18
C GLY A 374 4.71 13.74 -35.18
N PRO A 375 3.85 14.65 -34.72
CA PRO A 375 2.92 15.36 -35.57
C PRO A 375 3.64 16.33 -36.52
N PHE A 376 3.16 16.41 -37.76
CA PHE A 376 3.47 17.48 -38.69
C PHE A 376 2.26 18.38 -38.79
N VAL A 377 2.36 19.59 -38.26
CA VAL A 377 1.28 20.58 -38.22
C VAL A 377 1.64 21.71 -39.17
N ALA A 378 0.81 21.98 -40.17
CA ALA A 378 1.00 23.06 -41.13
C ALA A 378 -0.10 24.11 -41.01
N ILE A 379 0.28 25.37 -41.10
CA ILE A 379 -0.64 26.49 -41.16
C ILE A 379 -0.12 27.55 -42.17
N ASN A 380 -1.01 28.07 -43.01
CA ASN A 380 -0.69 29.22 -43.83
C ASN A 380 -1.10 30.52 -43.08
N CYS A 381 -0.11 31.35 -42.78
CA CYS A 381 -0.30 32.56 -41.97
C CYS A 381 -1.05 33.66 -42.70
N ALA A 382 -1.05 33.65 -44.03
CA ALA A 382 -1.82 34.62 -44.82
C ALA A 382 -3.31 34.24 -44.99
N ALA A 383 -3.64 32.96 -44.72
CA ALA A 383 -5.00 32.46 -44.95
C ALA A 383 -6.02 32.87 -43.88
N LEU A 384 -5.57 33.35 -42.71
CA LEU A 384 -6.40 33.61 -41.55
C LEU A 384 -6.33 35.11 -41.12
N PRO A 385 -7.46 35.69 -40.69
CA PRO A 385 -7.46 36.99 -40.02
C PRO A 385 -6.61 36.93 -38.73
N GLU A 386 -5.99 38.05 -38.36
CA GLU A 386 -5.07 38.17 -37.23
C GLU A 386 -5.57 37.53 -35.91
N ASN A 387 -6.78 37.88 -35.49
CA ASN A 387 -7.37 37.36 -34.25
C ASN A 387 -7.59 35.85 -34.28
N LEU A 388 -7.88 35.29 -35.46
CA LEU A 388 -8.02 33.84 -35.62
C LEU A 388 -6.66 33.15 -35.65
N LEU A 389 -5.68 33.73 -36.34
CA LEU A 389 -4.33 33.21 -36.40
C LEU A 389 -3.70 33.13 -34.99
N GLU A 390 -3.91 34.15 -34.12
CA GLU A 390 -3.45 34.11 -32.73
C GLU A 390 -4.10 32.98 -31.95
N SER A 391 -5.42 32.87 -32.05
CA SER A 391 -6.17 31.81 -31.35
C SER A 391 -5.85 30.40 -31.85
N GLU A 392 -5.52 30.24 -33.14
CA GLU A 392 -5.04 28.96 -33.69
C GLU A 392 -3.65 28.61 -33.19
N LEU A 393 -2.70 29.55 -33.26
CA LEU A 393 -1.31 29.29 -32.89
C LEU A 393 -1.13 28.99 -31.39
N PHE A 394 -1.71 29.84 -30.53
CA PHE A 394 -1.48 29.81 -29.09
C PHE A 394 -2.60 29.15 -28.27
N GLY A 395 -3.79 28.95 -28.88
CA GLY A 395 -4.96 28.45 -28.16
C GLY A 395 -5.58 29.50 -27.21
N TYR A 396 -6.58 29.08 -26.46
CA TYR A 396 -7.22 29.89 -25.41
C TYR A 396 -7.92 29.02 -24.36
N VAL A 397 -8.02 29.54 -23.15
CA VAL A 397 -8.80 28.92 -22.07
C VAL A 397 -10.25 29.40 -22.12
N GLU A 398 -11.18 28.62 -21.55
CA GLU A 398 -12.59 28.99 -21.46
C GLU A 398 -12.76 30.38 -20.80
N GLY A 399 -13.54 31.26 -21.43
CA GLY A 399 -13.80 32.60 -20.91
C GLY A 399 -12.79 33.68 -21.31
N ALA A 400 -11.80 33.40 -22.14
CA ALA A 400 -10.79 34.39 -22.55
C ALA A 400 -11.38 35.58 -23.35
N PHE A 401 -12.44 35.35 -24.11
CA PHE A 401 -13.21 36.42 -24.83
C PHE A 401 -14.62 35.97 -25.19
N THR A 402 -15.49 36.90 -25.60
CA THR A 402 -16.88 36.61 -25.97
C THR A 402 -16.94 35.71 -27.22
N GLY A 403 -17.52 34.52 -27.11
CA GLY A 403 -17.64 33.55 -28.21
C GLY A 403 -16.73 32.34 -28.10
N THR A 404 -16.01 32.16 -26.97
CA THR A 404 -15.20 30.96 -26.72
C THR A 404 -16.06 29.71 -26.57
N THR A 405 -15.60 28.59 -27.10
CA THR A 405 -16.21 27.25 -26.90
C THR A 405 -16.02 26.76 -25.46
N ARG A 406 -17.01 26.03 -24.92
CA ARG A 406 -16.89 25.37 -23.63
C ARG A 406 -15.71 24.41 -23.68
N GLY A 407 -14.75 24.56 -22.75
CA GLY A 407 -13.55 23.75 -22.65
C GLY A 407 -12.27 24.36 -23.27
N GLY A 408 -12.30 25.58 -23.83
CA GLY A 408 -11.12 26.21 -24.44
C GLY A 408 -10.72 25.59 -25.80
N LYS A 409 -9.54 25.97 -26.30
CA LYS A 409 -8.96 25.43 -27.54
C LYS A 409 -7.46 25.25 -27.40
N MET A 410 -6.98 24.06 -27.72
CA MET A 410 -5.55 23.71 -27.79
C MET A 410 -4.90 24.44 -28.97
N GLY A 411 -3.75 25.09 -28.76
CA GLY A 411 -3.00 25.81 -29.82
C GLY A 411 -2.20 24.85 -30.71
N LEU A 412 -1.83 25.31 -31.91
CA LEU A 412 -1.03 24.53 -32.84
C LEU A 412 0.39 24.25 -32.33
N PHE A 413 0.97 25.15 -31.53
CA PHE A 413 2.25 24.87 -30.85
C PHE A 413 2.16 23.67 -29.92
N GLU A 414 1.09 23.57 -29.13
CA GLU A 414 0.85 22.44 -28.23
C GLU A 414 0.55 21.17 -29.05
N LEU A 415 -0.21 21.30 -30.13
CA LEU A 415 -0.54 20.18 -31.02
C LEU A 415 0.71 19.62 -31.73
N ALA A 416 1.71 20.47 -32.00
CA ALA A 416 2.99 20.11 -32.63
C ALA A 416 4.03 19.58 -31.63
N HIS A 417 3.65 19.35 -30.35
CA HIS A 417 4.57 18.88 -29.32
C HIS A 417 5.30 17.59 -29.73
N ASN A 418 6.61 17.56 -29.56
CA ASN A 418 7.51 16.50 -30.05
C ASN A 418 7.44 16.22 -31.56
N GLY A 419 6.93 17.18 -32.33
CA GLY A 419 6.79 17.11 -33.77
C GLY A 419 7.41 18.30 -34.48
N THR A 420 6.74 18.78 -35.56
CA THR A 420 7.17 19.92 -36.38
C THR A 420 5.96 20.81 -36.66
N LEU A 421 6.11 22.09 -36.39
CA LEU A 421 5.18 23.14 -36.84
C LEU A 421 5.74 23.82 -38.07
N PHE A 422 5.02 23.78 -39.18
CA PHE A 422 5.34 24.49 -40.42
C PHE A 422 4.47 25.72 -40.54
N LEU A 423 5.10 26.90 -40.58
CA LEU A 423 4.46 28.21 -40.76
C LEU A 423 4.73 28.65 -42.20
N ASP A 424 3.73 28.50 -43.10
CA ASP A 424 3.83 28.98 -44.46
C ASP A 424 3.53 30.45 -44.49
N GLU A 425 4.17 31.19 -45.42
CA GLU A 425 4.02 32.66 -45.60
C GLU A 425 4.23 33.44 -44.29
N ILE A 426 5.30 33.09 -43.55
CA ILE A 426 5.62 33.69 -42.23
C ILE A 426 5.81 35.22 -42.31
N SER A 427 6.14 35.79 -43.49
CA SER A 427 6.25 37.25 -43.74
C SER A 427 4.95 37.98 -43.51
N GLU A 428 3.80 37.33 -43.65
CA GLU A 428 2.47 37.92 -43.51
C GLU A 428 2.00 38.01 -42.04
N ILE A 429 2.82 37.53 -41.07
CA ILE A 429 2.47 37.65 -39.67
C ILE A 429 2.50 39.09 -39.19
N PRO A 430 1.41 39.61 -38.58
CA PRO A 430 1.33 40.95 -38.02
C PRO A 430 2.41 41.27 -36.99
N LEU A 431 2.89 42.51 -36.93
CA LEU A 431 4.00 42.95 -36.07
C LEU A 431 3.78 42.62 -34.56
N ASN A 432 2.55 42.77 -34.08
CA ASN A 432 2.20 42.43 -32.68
C ASN A 432 2.33 40.94 -32.36
N MET A 433 2.12 40.08 -33.34
CA MET A 433 2.31 38.62 -33.17
C MET A 433 3.78 38.18 -33.29
N GLN A 434 4.60 38.94 -34.05
CA GLN A 434 6.01 38.60 -34.23
C GLN A 434 6.76 38.55 -32.88
N SER A 435 6.42 39.47 -31.96
CA SER A 435 7.02 39.47 -30.59
C SER A 435 6.63 38.27 -29.76
N LYS A 436 5.40 37.75 -29.91
CA LYS A 436 4.92 36.55 -29.24
C LYS A 436 5.57 35.30 -29.83
N LEU A 437 5.68 35.24 -31.15
CA LEU A 437 6.34 34.15 -31.85
C LEU A 437 7.82 34.06 -31.49
N LEU A 438 8.51 35.21 -31.39
CA LEU A 438 9.93 35.26 -31.03
C LEU A 438 10.17 34.63 -29.64
N ARG A 439 9.31 34.87 -28.65
CA ARG A 439 9.40 34.27 -27.33
C ARG A 439 9.34 32.75 -27.39
N VAL A 440 8.36 32.21 -28.12
CA VAL A 440 8.19 30.74 -28.26
C VAL A 440 9.38 30.08 -28.99
N LEU A 441 10.06 30.81 -29.87
CA LEU A 441 11.23 30.29 -30.58
C LEU A 441 12.51 30.38 -29.77
N GLN A 442 12.54 31.16 -28.66
CA GLN A 442 13.69 31.37 -27.80
C GLN A 442 13.64 30.49 -26.52
N GLU A 443 12.44 30.10 -26.08
CA GLU A 443 12.19 29.17 -24.98
C GLU A 443 12.06 27.69 -25.46
#